data_f206e38d52311c6fe5ed208a50f3236b
#
_entry.id   f206e38d52311c6fe5ed208a50f3236b
#
_cell.length_a   1.000
_cell.length_b   1.000
_cell.length_c   1.000
_cell.angle_alpha   90.00
_cell.angle_beta   90.00
_cell.angle_gamma   90.00
#
_symmetry.space_group_name_H-M   'P 1'
#
loop_
_entity.id
_entity.type
_entity.pdbx_description
1 polymer ?
#
loop_
_entity_poly.entity_id
_entity_poly.type
_entity_poly.pdbx_seq_one_letter_code
_entity_poly.pdbx_strand_id
1 'polypeptide(L)'
;MKKLKRIAVCTVIILICFLLETTIFQYLALASVIPNLLIVVTSSFGFMRGRKEGLFIGFFCGLLKDILGGDLIGFYALVYMVIGYCNGFFSRVFYDEDIKLPLALISASELVYSLIVYIFLFMLKSDFNFWYYFNHIIMPELVYTILITLGLYQVILHMNRRLEEEEKRSASKFV
;
A
#
# COMPACT_ATOMS: atom_id res chain seq x y z
N MET A 1 15.93 20.36 -5.42
CA MET A 1 16.64 19.07 -5.57
C MET A 1 16.14 17.98 -4.59
N LYS A 2 15.88 18.27 -3.30
CA LYS A 2 15.48 17.29 -2.26
C LYS A 2 14.14 16.62 -2.54
N LYS A 3 13.09 17.41 -2.84
CA LYS A 3 11.76 16.86 -3.18
C LYS A 3 11.81 15.95 -4.40
N LEU A 4 12.65 16.29 -5.40
CA LEU A 4 12.81 15.49 -6.61
C LEU A 4 13.46 14.12 -6.32
N LYS A 5 14.52 14.08 -5.46
CA LYS A 5 15.18 12.84 -5.05
C LYS A 5 14.21 11.92 -4.29
N ARG A 6 13.41 12.50 -3.37
CA ARG A 6 12.39 11.76 -2.63
C ARG A 6 11.31 11.18 -3.56
N ILE A 7 10.78 11.98 -4.47
CA ILE A 7 9.80 11.53 -5.46
C ILE A 7 10.39 10.38 -6.28
N ALA A 8 11.63 10.53 -6.76
CA ALA A 8 12.31 9.48 -7.52
C ALA A 8 12.43 8.16 -6.72
N VAL A 9 12.85 8.22 -5.45
CA VAL A 9 12.96 7.03 -4.59
C VAL A 9 11.60 6.39 -4.35
N CYS A 10 10.57 7.17 -4.03
CA CYS A 10 9.21 6.65 -3.85
C CYS A 10 8.69 5.99 -5.14
N THR A 11 8.91 6.62 -6.30
CA THR A 11 8.53 6.05 -7.59
C THR A 11 9.24 4.72 -7.87
N VAL A 12 10.54 4.64 -7.58
CA VAL A 12 11.31 3.39 -7.74
C VAL A 12 10.77 2.29 -6.82
N ILE A 13 10.45 2.59 -5.56
CA ILE A 13 9.86 1.62 -4.63
C ILE A 13 8.51 1.12 -5.16
N ILE A 14 7.64 2.03 -5.60
CA ILE A 14 6.33 1.68 -6.16
C ILE A 14 6.49 0.76 -7.37
N LEU A 15 7.39 1.10 -8.30
CA LEU A 15 7.65 0.29 -9.50
C LEU A 15 8.23 -1.09 -9.16
N ILE A 16 9.17 -1.17 -8.20
CA ILE A 16 9.72 -2.45 -7.77
C ILE A 16 8.63 -3.32 -7.14
N CYS A 17 7.83 -2.77 -6.21
CA CYS A 17 6.73 -3.51 -5.58
C CYS A 17 5.70 -3.97 -6.61
N PHE A 18 5.37 -3.12 -7.57
CA PHE A 18 4.47 -3.43 -8.66
C PHE A 18 4.99 -4.58 -9.56
N LEU A 19 6.27 -4.53 -9.95
CA LEU A 19 6.90 -5.59 -10.72
C LEU A 19 6.98 -6.91 -9.94
N LEU A 20 7.28 -6.85 -8.64
CA LEU A 20 7.26 -8.02 -7.76
C LEU A 20 5.87 -8.64 -7.69
N GLU A 21 4.84 -7.81 -7.46
CA GLU A 21 3.43 -8.26 -7.38
C GLU A 21 2.99 -8.93 -8.67
N THR A 22 3.31 -8.33 -9.83
CA THR A 22 2.84 -8.79 -11.14
C THR A 22 3.69 -9.91 -11.76
N THR A 23 4.93 -10.08 -11.32
CA THR A 23 5.83 -11.09 -11.89
C THR A 23 6.07 -12.23 -10.89
N ILE A 24 6.78 -11.96 -9.80
CA ILE A 24 7.24 -13.00 -8.87
C ILE A 24 6.08 -13.62 -8.10
N PHE A 25 5.20 -12.77 -7.53
CA PHE A 25 4.10 -13.26 -6.70
C PHE A 25 2.98 -13.93 -7.50
N GLN A 26 2.89 -13.71 -8.82
CA GLN A 26 2.01 -14.52 -9.67
C GLN A 26 2.44 -15.99 -9.72
N TYR A 27 3.77 -16.26 -9.76
CA TYR A 27 4.29 -17.63 -9.70
C TYR A 27 4.24 -18.23 -8.30
N LEU A 28 4.28 -17.39 -7.26
CA LEU A 28 4.23 -17.78 -5.85
C LEU A 28 2.82 -17.65 -5.25
N ALA A 29 1.79 -17.60 -6.09
CA ALA A 29 0.41 -17.47 -5.62
C ALA A 29 0.03 -18.63 -4.68
N LEU A 30 -0.27 -18.32 -3.42
CA LEU A 30 -0.77 -19.28 -2.42
C LEU A 30 -2.30 -19.35 -2.53
N ALA A 31 -2.82 -20.54 -2.78
CA ALA A 31 -4.27 -20.76 -2.99
C ALA A 31 -4.88 -19.87 -4.10
N SER A 32 -4.12 -19.59 -5.16
CA SER A 32 -4.48 -18.70 -6.27
C SER A 32 -4.64 -17.21 -5.88
N VAL A 33 -4.10 -16.80 -4.74
CA VAL A 33 -4.15 -15.43 -4.23
C VAL A 33 -2.75 -14.82 -4.19
N ILE A 34 -2.65 -13.53 -4.55
CA ILE A 34 -1.40 -12.77 -4.62
C ILE A 34 -1.41 -11.72 -3.50
N PRO A 35 -0.28 -11.50 -2.79
CA PRO A 35 -0.23 -10.46 -1.76
C PRO A 35 -0.26 -9.07 -2.38
N ASN A 36 -0.93 -8.14 -1.73
CA ASN A 36 -1.12 -6.77 -2.23
C ASN A 36 0.01 -5.85 -1.73
N LEU A 37 1.15 -5.85 -2.45
CA LEU A 37 2.31 -5.05 -2.05
C LEU A 37 2.05 -3.54 -2.18
N LEU A 38 1.25 -3.13 -3.15
CA LEU A 38 0.95 -1.73 -3.37
C LEU A 38 0.15 -1.12 -2.21
N ILE A 39 -0.72 -1.90 -1.55
CA ILE A 39 -1.43 -1.40 -0.36
C ILE A 39 -0.49 -1.26 0.84
N VAL A 40 0.49 -2.18 0.98
CA VAL A 40 1.54 -2.07 2.00
C VAL A 40 2.34 -0.79 1.82
N VAL A 41 2.77 -0.48 0.59
CA VAL A 41 3.49 0.76 0.25
C VAL A 41 2.63 2.00 0.56
N THR A 42 1.39 2.02 0.07
CA THR A 42 0.47 3.15 0.24
C THR A 42 0.19 3.44 1.71
N SER A 43 -0.14 2.41 2.48
CA SER A 43 -0.44 2.54 3.91
C SER A 43 0.78 2.93 4.72
N SER A 44 1.96 2.34 4.43
CA SER A 44 3.21 2.64 5.12
C SER A 44 3.63 4.10 4.92
N PHE A 45 3.65 4.59 3.68
CA PHE A 45 4.01 5.99 3.42
C PHE A 45 2.94 6.96 3.92
N GLY A 46 1.65 6.62 3.83
CA GLY A 46 0.58 7.40 4.45
C GLY A 46 0.81 7.58 5.94
N PHE A 47 1.07 6.49 6.65
CA PHE A 47 1.35 6.48 8.07
C PHE A 47 2.65 7.21 8.47
N MET A 48 3.75 7.01 7.71
CA MET A 48 5.04 7.63 8.00
C MET A 48 5.09 9.12 7.65
N ARG A 49 4.48 9.53 6.54
CA ARG A 49 4.65 10.86 5.93
C ARG A 49 3.43 11.77 6.00
N GLY A 50 2.27 11.21 6.33
CA GLY A 50 1.03 11.94 6.50
C GLY A 50 0.13 11.97 5.28
N ARG A 51 -1.01 12.65 5.43
CA ARG A 51 -2.17 12.59 4.53
C ARG A 51 -1.88 12.94 3.07
N LYS A 52 -1.12 14.01 2.84
CA LYS A 52 -0.86 14.49 1.48
C LYS A 52 0.01 13.51 0.70
N GLU A 53 1.05 12.99 1.32
CA GLU A 53 1.94 12.02 0.67
C GLU A 53 1.25 10.68 0.47
N GLY A 54 0.50 10.20 1.48
CA GLY A 54 -0.31 8.99 1.37
C GLY A 54 -1.34 9.07 0.24
N LEU A 55 -2.00 10.23 0.08
CA LEU A 55 -2.93 10.47 -1.02
C LEU A 55 -2.25 10.35 -2.39
N PHE A 56 -1.12 11.03 -2.60
CA PHE A 56 -0.42 11.00 -3.89
C PHE A 56 0.15 9.61 -4.20
N ILE A 57 0.78 8.96 -3.22
CA ILE A 57 1.33 7.62 -3.40
C ILE A 57 0.22 6.62 -3.67
N GLY A 58 -0.90 6.69 -2.93
CA GLY A 58 -2.07 5.87 -3.18
C GLY A 58 -2.64 6.04 -4.57
N PHE A 59 -2.78 7.28 -5.04
CA PHE A 59 -3.23 7.57 -6.39
C PHE A 59 -2.36 6.90 -7.46
N PHE A 60 -1.04 7.02 -7.37
CA PHE A 60 -0.13 6.40 -8.34
C PHE A 60 -0.12 4.86 -8.23
N CYS A 61 -0.15 4.30 -7.02
CA CYS A 61 -0.25 2.85 -6.82
C CYS A 61 -1.54 2.30 -7.42
N GLY A 62 -2.67 2.95 -7.15
CA GLY A 62 -3.96 2.54 -7.69
C GLY A 62 -4.06 2.70 -9.21
N LEU A 63 -3.45 3.76 -9.79
CA LEU A 63 -3.38 3.95 -11.24
C LEU A 63 -2.60 2.82 -11.93
N LEU A 64 -1.50 2.35 -11.33
CA LEU A 64 -0.77 1.18 -11.85
C LEU A 64 -1.64 -0.08 -11.79
N LYS A 65 -2.44 -0.25 -10.74
CA LYS A 65 -3.38 -1.36 -10.62
C LYS A 65 -4.50 -1.29 -11.67
N ASP A 66 -5.04 -0.08 -11.93
CA ASP A 66 -6.06 0.16 -12.96
C ASP A 66 -5.58 -0.22 -14.36
N ILE A 67 -4.30 0.08 -14.69
CA ILE A 67 -3.72 -0.19 -16.02
C ILE A 67 -3.61 -1.69 -16.31
N LEU A 68 -3.36 -2.52 -15.30
CA LEU A 68 -3.12 -3.95 -15.49
C LEU A 68 -4.35 -4.85 -15.33
N GLY A 69 -5.36 -4.43 -14.62
CA GLY A 69 -6.45 -5.34 -14.28
C GLY A 69 -7.79 -4.68 -13.95
N GLY A 70 -7.92 -3.38 -14.19
CA GLY A 70 -9.15 -2.66 -13.89
C GLY A 70 -10.15 -2.71 -15.04
N ASP A 71 -11.34 -3.28 -14.81
CA ASP A 71 -12.49 -3.12 -15.73
C ASP A 71 -12.94 -1.65 -15.81
N LEU A 72 -12.63 -0.84 -14.80
CA LEU A 72 -12.95 0.59 -14.69
C LEU A 72 -11.68 1.38 -14.35
N ILE A 73 -11.18 2.15 -15.31
CA ILE A 73 -10.01 3.03 -15.11
C ILE A 73 -10.36 4.11 -14.07
N GLY A 74 -9.54 4.24 -13.03
CA GLY A 74 -9.69 5.21 -11.95
C GLY A 74 -10.33 4.66 -10.67
N PHE A 75 -10.91 3.46 -10.70
CA PHE A 75 -11.52 2.85 -9.52
C PHE A 75 -10.48 2.50 -8.45
N TYR A 76 -9.45 1.75 -8.80
CA TYR A 76 -8.37 1.40 -7.86
C TYR A 76 -7.58 2.64 -7.46
N ALA A 77 -7.35 3.59 -8.39
CA ALA A 77 -6.71 4.86 -8.06
C ALA A 77 -7.45 5.61 -6.96
N LEU A 78 -8.79 5.67 -7.01
CA LEU A 78 -9.61 6.32 -5.99
C LEU A 78 -9.57 5.57 -4.67
N VAL A 79 -9.70 4.25 -4.68
CA VAL A 79 -9.68 3.43 -3.46
C VAL A 79 -8.35 3.55 -2.73
N TYR A 80 -7.23 3.39 -3.43
CA TYR A 80 -5.88 3.54 -2.87
C TYR A 80 -5.61 4.95 -2.37
N MET A 81 -6.08 5.98 -3.08
CA MET A 81 -5.98 7.37 -2.67
C MET A 81 -6.66 7.63 -1.33
N VAL A 82 -7.89 7.12 -1.16
CA VAL A 82 -8.64 7.24 0.10
C VAL A 82 -7.94 6.48 1.22
N ILE A 83 -7.50 5.25 0.98
CA ILE A 83 -6.78 4.44 1.97
C ILE A 83 -5.49 5.15 2.41
N GLY A 84 -4.68 5.65 1.47
CA GLY A 84 -3.45 6.38 1.77
C GLY A 84 -3.72 7.65 2.58
N TYR A 85 -4.77 8.39 2.24
CA TYR A 85 -5.20 9.57 2.98
C TYR A 85 -5.64 9.23 4.41
N CYS A 86 -6.46 8.17 4.58
CA CYS A 86 -6.92 7.72 5.90
C CYS A 86 -5.77 7.27 6.80
N ASN A 87 -4.83 6.48 6.27
CA ASN A 87 -3.63 6.09 7.03
C ASN A 87 -2.81 7.30 7.47
N GLY A 88 -2.79 8.36 6.67
CA GLY A 88 -2.11 9.61 7.00
C GLY A 88 -2.66 10.37 8.21
N PHE A 89 -3.87 10.06 8.70
CA PHE A 89 -4.37 10.62 9.97
C PHE A 89 -3.57 10.11 11.17
N PHE A 90 -3.07 8.90 11.08
CA PHE A 90 -2.29 8.27 12.15
C PHE A 90 -0.81 8.65 12.15
N SER A 91 -0.36 9.49 11.21
CA SER A 91 1.04 9.91 11.12
C SER A 91 1.56 10.65 12.37
N ARG A 92 0.66 11.22 13.17
CA ARG A 92 1.02 11.87 14.45
C ARG A 92 1.37 10.87 15.56
N VAL A 93 0.96 9.61 15.40
CA VAL A 93 1.18 8.52 16.36
C VAL A 93 2.29 7.60 15.86
N PHE A 94 3.05 8.05 14.86
CA PHE A 94 4.17 7.31 14.30
C PHE A 94 5.35 7.30 15.29
N TYR A 95 5.68 6.11 15.77
CA TYR A 95 6.89 5.83 16.52
C TYR A 95 7.72 4.82 15.70
N ASP A 96 8.97 5.17 15.44
CA ASP A 96 9.89 4.37 14.61
C ASP A 96 10.16 2.96 15.15
N GLU A 97 9.89 2.72 16.43
CA GLU A 97 10.18 1.45 17.12
C GLU A 97 8.98 0.49 17.16
N ASP A 98 7.76 0.98 16.90
CA ASP A 98 6.55 0.18 16.99
C ASP A 98 6.16 -0.43 15.63
N ILE A 99 6.25 -1.76 15.52
CA ILE A 99 5.81 -2.51 14.33
C ILE A 99 4.32 -2.90 14.41
N LYS A 100 3.76 -2.96 15.63
CA LYS A 100 2.38 -3.44 15.85
C LYS A 100 1.33 -2.52 15.22
N LEU A 101 1.48 -1.21 15.42
CA LEU A 101 0.53 -0.23 14.91
C LEU A 101 0.51 -0.17 13.37
N PRO A 102 1.67 -0.07 12.67
CA PRO A 102 1.68 -0.15 11.21
C PRO A 102 1.08 -1.45 10.66
N LEU A 103 1.40 -2.59 11.29
CA LEU A 103 0.87 -3.88 10.88
C LEU A 103 -0.66 -3.93 10.99
N ALA A 104 -1.21 -3.42 12.09
CA ALA A 104 -2.67 -3.31 12.28
C ALA A 104 -3.32 -2.40 11.24
N LEU A 105 -2.70 -1.24 10.95
CA LEU A 105 -3.20 -0.29 9.95
C LEU A 105 -3.16 -0.86 8.53
N ILE A 106 -2.09 -1.56 8.16
CA ILE A 106 -1.96 -2.22 6.85
C ILE A 106 -3.01 -3.33 6.73
N SER A 107 -3.17 -4.16 7.77
CA SER A 107 -4.18 -5.23 7.79
C SER A 107 -5.61 -4.66 7.68
N ALA A 108 -5.91 -3.58 8.40
CA ALA A 108 -7.20 -2.91 8.30
C ALA A 108 -7.43 -2.31 6.90
N SER A 109 -6.37 -1.72 6.31
CA SER A 109 -6.42 -1.15 4.96
C SER A 109 -6.69 -2.22 3.90
N GLU A 110 -6.06 -3.39 4.04
CA GLU A 110 -6.29 -4.55 3.17
C GLU A 110 -7.73 -5.06 3.26
N LEU A 111 -8.26 -5.18 4.49
CA LEU A 111 -9.67 -5.57 4.68
C LEU A 111 -10.64 -4.58 4.04
N VAL A 112 -10.41 -3.28 4.26
CA VAL A 112 -11.25 -2.22 3.68
C VAL A 112 -11.19 -2.26 2.15
N TYR A 113 -9.98 -2.41 1.59
CA TYR A 113 -9.76 -2.56 0.16
C TYR A 113 -10.55 -3.75 -0.40
N SER A 114 -10.34 -4.95 0.16
CA SER A 114 -10.99 -6.19 -0.29
C SER A 114 -12.51 -6.11 -0.19
N LEU A 115 -13.04 -5.47 0.87
CA LEU A 115 -14.49 -5.25 1.02
C LEU A 115 -15.03 -4.28 -0.03
N ILE A 116 -14.35 -3.18 -0.31
CA ILE A 116 -14.77 -2.22 -1.34
C ILE A 116 -14.76 -2.88 -2.72
N VAL A 117 -13.68 -3.60 -3.05
CA VAL A 117 -13.56 -4.33 -4.32
C VAL A 117 -14.67 -5.39 -4.44
N TYR A 118 -14.92 -6.15 -3.36
CA TYR A 118 -16.00 -7.12 -3.32
C TYR A 118 -17.35 -6.45 -3.63
N ILE A 119 -17.73 -5.42 -2.90
CA ILE A 119 -19.01 -4.72 -3.07
C ILE A 119 -19.17 -4.23 -4.51
N PHE A 120 -18.12 -3.62 -5.08
CA PHE A 120 -18.16 -3.09 -6.45
C PHE A 120 -18.25 -4.18 -7.51
N LEU A 121 -17.44 -5.23 -7.42
CA LEU A 121 -17.45 -6.34 -8.38
C LEU A 121 -18.77 -7.13 -8.31
N PHE A 122 -19.36 -7.28 -7.11
CA PHE A 122 -20.62 -8.00 -6.94
C PHE A 122 -21.85 -7.16 -7.33
N MET A 123 -21.81 -5.85 -7.14
CA MET A 123 -22.83 -4.97 -7.71
C MET A 123 -22.93 -5.09 -9.24
N LEU A 124 -21.80 -5.42 -9.89
CA LEU A 124 -21.73 -5.57 -11.35
C LEU A 124 -22.07 -6.99 -11.85
N LYS A 125 -21.91 -8.04 -11.03
CA LYS A 125 -22.00 -9.46 -11.47
C LYS A 125 -23.16 -10.27 -10.88
N SER A 126 -23.96 -9.73 -9.97
CA SER A 126 -25.18 -10.38 -9.39
C SER A 126 -25.00 -11.75 -8.70
N ASP A 127 -23.78 -12.14 -8.32
CA ASP A 127 -23.51 -13.42 -7.65
C ASP A 127 -23.18 -13.19 -6.16
N PHE A 128 -24.09 -13.60 -5.25
CA PHE A 128 -24.07 -13.27 -3.81
C PHE A 128 -23.52 -14.40 -2.92
N ASN A 129 -22.31 -14.89 -3.15
CA ASN A 129 -21.66 -15.84 -2.24
C ASN A 129 -20.57 -15.18 -1.38
N PHE A 130 -20.96 -14.20 -0.52
CA PHE A 130 -20.05 -13.48 0.37
C PHE A 130 -19.16 -14.41 1.20
N TRP A 131 -19.71 -15.47 1.81
CA TRP A 131 -18.96 -16.37 2.68
C TRP A 131 -17.89 -17.17 1.93
N TYR A 132 -18.17 -17.56 0.70
CA TYR A 132 -17.19 -18.20 -0.17
C TYR A 132 -16.03 -17.26 -0.52
N TYR A 133 -16.36 -16.04 -0.95
CA TYR A 133 -15.38 -15.02 -1.32
C TYR A 133 -14.50 -14.62 -0.14
N PHE A 134 -15.12 -14.41 1.03
CA PHE A 134 -14.41 -14.06 2.26
C PHE A 134 -13.37 -15.12 2.66
N ASN A 135 -13.75 -16.41 2.67
CA ASN A 135 -12.85 -17.49 3.10
C ASN A 135 -11.80 -17.87 2.05
N HIS A 136 -12.11 -17.76 0.76
CA HIS A 136 -11.23 -18.25 -0.31
C HIS A 136 -10.38 -17.15 -0.96
N ILE A 137 -10.73 -15.89 -0.81
CA ILE A 137 -10.01 -14.77 -1.41
C ILE A 137 -9.53 -13.79 -0.34
N ILE A 138 -10.45 -13.16 0.43
CA ILE A 138 -10.07 -12.11 1.38
C ILE A 138 -9.14 -12.64 2.48
N MET A 139 -9.48 -13.76 3.11
CA MET A 139 -8.67 -14.30 4.23
C MET A 139 -7.27 -14.77 3.80
N PRO A 140 -7.10 -15.55 2.72
CA PRO A 140 -5.77 -15.92 2.24
C PRO A 140 -4.94 -14.70 1.79
N GLU A 141 -5.55 -13.73 1.08
CA GLU A 141 -4.88 -12.50 0.65
C GLU A 141 -4.37 -11.70 1.84
N LEU A 142 -5.20 -11.51 2.86
CA LEU A 142 -4.85 -10.80 4.08
C LEU A 142 -3.70 -11.49 4.82
N VAL A 143 -3.77 -12.80 5.03
CA VAL A 143 -2.70 -13.56 5.70
C VAL A 143 -1.40 -13.45 4.93
N TYR A 144 -1.45 -13.61 3.61
CA TYR A 144 -0.26 -13.52 2.76
C TYR A 144 0.32 -12.09 2.75
N THR A 145 -0.53 -11.07 2.63
CA THR A 145 -0.11 -9.67 2.70
C THR A 145 0.53 -9.34 4.05
N ILE A 146 -0.02 -9.82 5.18
CA ILE A 146 0.56 -9.64 6.52
C ILE A 146 1.96 -10.28 6.61
N LEU A 147 2.13 -11.50 6.13
CA LEU A 147 3.44 -12.18 6.14
C LEU A 147 4.51 -11.39 5.37
N ILE A 148 4.17 -10.92 4.19
CA ILE A 148 5.08 -10.11 3.37
C ILE A 148 5.32 -8.73 3.99
N THR A 149 4.31 -8.16 4.64
CA THR A 149 4.41 -6.85 5.31
C THR A 149 5.52 -6.84 6.37
N LEU A 150 5.72 -7.92 7.11
CA LEU A 150 6.78 -8.00 8.14
C LEU A 150 8.17 -7.72 7.57
N GLY A 151 8.47 -8.20 6.36
CA GLY A 151 9.73 -7.93 5.68
C GLY A 151 9.72 -6.59 4.93
N LEU A 152 8.69 -6.35 4.13
CA LEU A 152 8.59 -5.18 3.26
C LEU A 152 8.51 -3.87 4.06
N TYR A 153 7.76 -3.85 5.17
CA TYR A 153 7.66 -2.67 6.03
C TYR A 153 9.02 -2.27 6.61
N GLN A 154 9.86 -3.22 7.03
CA GLN A 154 11.21 -2.94 7.54
C GLN A 154 12.10 -2.29 6.46
N VAL A 155 11.99 -2.76 5.22
CA VAL A 155 12.72 -2.16 4.08
C VAL A 155 12.24 -0.72 3.84
N ILE A 156 10.93 -0.51 3.79
CA ILE A 156 10.33 0.81 3.59
C ILE A 156 10.73 1.77 4.73
N LEU A 157 10.66 1.30 5.98
CA LEU A 157 11.04 2.07 7.16
C LEU A 157 12.52 2.50 7.10
N HIS A 158 13.41 1.57 6.76
CA HIS A 158 14.84 1.87 6.63
C HIS A 158 15.11 2.92 5.54
N MET A 159 14.44 2.80 4.40
CA MET A 159 14.55 3.77 3.32
C MET A 159 13.98 5.13 3.71
N ASN A 160 12.85 5.15 4.42
CA ASN A 160 12.24 6.38 4.91
C ASN A 160 13.15 7.11 5.90
N ARG A 161 13.75 6.40 6.85
CA ARG A 161 14.73 6.95 7.82
C ARG A 161 15.93 7.59 7.11
N ARG A 162 16.50 6.92 6.12
CA ARG A 162 17.61 7.48 5.32
C ARG A 162 17.22 8.78 4.61
N LEU A 163 16.03 8.82 4.02
CA LEU A 163 15.52 10.03 3.37
C LEU A 163 15.33 11.18 4.35
N GLU A 164 14.81 10.92 5.55
CA GLU A 164 14.64 11.94 6.60
C GLU A 164 15.98 12.46 7.13
N GLU A 165 16.96 11.58 7.33
CA GLU A 165 18.31 12.00 7.76
C GLU A 165 18.97 12.90 6.71
N GLU A 166 18.87 12.57 5.42
CA GLU A 166 19.35 13.42 4.33
C GLU A 166 18.62 14.78 4.28
N GLU A 167 17.31 14.78 4.54
CA GLU A 167 16.52 16.02 4.62
C GLU A 167 16.97 16.88 5.80
N LYS A 168 17.20 16.32 6.99
CA LYS A 168 17.72 17.01 8.20
C LYS A 168 19.13 17.53 8.01
N ARG A 169 20.09 16.70 7.54
CA ARG A 169 21.48 17.11 7.28
C ARG A 169 21.59 18.25 6.27
N SER A 170 20.69 18.29 5.33
CA SER A 170 20.71 19.37 4.33
C SER A 170 20.03 20.65 4.85
N ALA A 171 19.12 20.56 5.83
CA ALA A 171 18.53 21.74 6.46
C ALA A 171 19.57 22.46 7.36
N SER A 172 20.40 21.68 8.08
CA SER A 172 21.44 22.23 8.96
C SER A 172 22.63 22.88 8.22
N LYS A 173 22.78 22.66 6.91
CA LYS A 173 23.84 23.32 6.10
C LYS A 173 23.48 24.72 5.65
N PHE A 174 22.25 25.18 5.89
CA PHE A 174 21.73 26.49 5.48
C PHE A 174 21.42 27.41 6.67
N VAL A 175 21.78 27.01 7.88
CA VAL A 175 21.82 27.80 9.10
C VAL A 175 23.27 28.00 9.53
#